data_23228a1d8e0037e71e1f9046690012e7
#
_entry.id   23228a1d8e0037e71e1f9046690012e7
#
_cell.length_a   1.000
_cell.length_b   1.000
_cell.length_c   1.000
_cell.angle_alpha   90.00
_cell.angle_beta   90.00
_cell.angle_gamma   90.00
#
_symmetry.space_group_name_H-M   'P 1'
#
loop_
_entity.id
_entity.type
_entity.pdbx_description
1 polymer ?
#
loop_
_entity_poly.entity_id
_entity_poly.type
_entity_poly.pdbx_seq_one_letter_code
_entity_poly.pdbx_strand_id
1 'polypeptide(L)'
;MSSIEFRKDLFANERDDTLKEIGQPTIRQDILGHVTGRTPYYDDRLFDGLLHMRAVRSPHHHAQIRSIDTSAAERMPGVRRVATAKDVPVNLNTLLSLINFGRDDEPLCAHDKVRYKGEAVAWVIADTERHARDACAAVRVDYGVLPHVLDVEDALKPDAPIVNQVYPGNTFEFHDKYDHQKLRFGDVNAAFARADHVIEAEYQMSPIEQAPIETCGAIAAPEINDRFVCYTNTQALFFSLGTTAKILNIASSRLHFIGGTAGGGFGGKVDSIVEPTAVLGAMLTGRPVRFAWDRYEEMQVGAPRGAERWRLKDGVMRDGTIIAREFTGFFDNGAYMRLSPYAILKCVGHLPGPYSIPNVSANVFCCITNRTPATAMRGFGVTAVDFAIECQMDRIAEVVKMNPIELRILNAYRDGDMKAHRRKAKNTALIECCQVAAGKGKWPISSEAAAQSSLIGGGTPERVAIPETVIDNEGRIGERRAGKTASASPPTRGAGRVAAGTHGEAKVAAPVQNPDMQIDADRIGHKMGAKVVAAQPSGSASAPTAPIVRTVTPPQIYAEETSPVVTSAKVAPPVLPASAPSEPFSRGVKRPGSSPFTSGIRRR
;
A
#
# COMPACT_ATOMS: atom_id res chain seq x y z
N MET A 1 -31.08 29.90 -4.14
CA MET A 1 -30.05 28.90 -3.78
C MET A 1 -30.27 28.61 -2.31
N SER A 2 -30.93 27.51 -1.97
CA SER A 2 -31.03 27.08 -0.57
C SER A 2 -29.62 26.74 -0.12
N SER A 3 -29.13 27.41 0.93
CA SER A 3 -27.96 27.00 1.65
C SER A 3 -28.21 25.57 2.14
N ILE A 4 -27.43 24.60 1.63
CA ILE A 4 -27.47 23.27 2.21
C ILE A 4 -26.94 23.45 3.62
N GLU A 5 -27.84 23.45 4.60
CA GLU A 5 -27.43 23.37 5.99
C GLU A 5 -26.69 22.07 6.18
N PHE A 6 -25.42 22.18 6.55
CA PHE A 6 -24.64 21.01 6.98
C PHE A 6 -25.41 20.34 8.12
N ARG A 7 -25.74 19.09 7.93
CA ARG A 7 -26.51 18.30 8.89
C ARG A 7 -25.69 18.13 10.16
N LYS A 8 -25.91 18.97 11.14
CA LYS A 8 -25.28 18.90 12.47
C LYS A 8 -25.57 17.58 13.19
N ASP A 9 -26.72 16.98 12.88
CA ASP A 9 -27.20 15.72 13.46
C ASP A 9 -26.37 14.48 13.04
N LEU A 10 -25.71 14.48 11.88
CA LEU A 10 -24.81 13.40 11.47
C LEU A 10 -23.63 13.18 12.42
N PHE A 11 -23.25 14.22 13.15
CA PHE A 11 -22.13 14.21 14.09
C PHE A 11 -22.58 14.45 15.54
N ALA A 12 -23.88 14.58 15.80
CA ALA A 12 -24.41 14.96 17.10
C ALA A 12 -24.02 14.00 18.23
N ASN A 13 -23.79 12.71 17.90
CA ASN A 13 -23.36 11.71 18.87
C ASN A 13 -21.83 11.62 19.05
N GLU A 14 -21.05 12.35 18.23
CA GLU A 14 -19.58 12.29 18.22
C GLU A 14 -18.94 13.65 18.54
N ARG A 15 -19.74 14.72 18.57
CA ARG A 15 -19.28 16.06 18.96
C ARG A 15 -19.71 16.40 20.39
N ASP A 16 -18.75 16.52 21.25
CA ASP A 16 -18.89 17.26 22.46
C ASP A 16 -18.67 18.75 22.12
N ASP A 17 -19.75 19.53 22.07
CA ASP A 17 -19.71 20.98 21.75
C ASP A 17 -18.92 21.78 22.80
N THR A 18 -18.51 21.14 23.90
CA THR A 18 -17.64 21.72 24.92
C THR A 18 -16.15 21.65 24.55
N LEU A 19 -15.78 20.90 23.51
CA LEU A 19 -14.39 20.79 23.08
C LEU A 19 -13.92 22.09 22.41
N LYS A 20 -12.84 22.66 22.93
CA LYS A 20 -12.30 23.94 22.47
C LYS A 20 -11.41 23.84 21.25
N GLU A 21 -10.73 22.70 21.07
CA GLU A 21 -9.69 22.51 20.06
C GLU A 21 -10.14 21.57 18.94
N ILE A 22 -10.88 20.51 19.28
CA ILE A 22 -11.32 19.52 18.29
C ILE A 22 -12.41 20.14 17.41
N GLY A 23 -12.21 20.02 16.07
CA GLY A 23 -13.12 20.59 15.09
C GLY A 23 -12.91 22.09 14.81
N GLN A 24 -11.89 22.71 15.41
CA GLN A 24 -11.49 24.08 15.14
C GLN A 24 -10.35 24.13 14.10
N PRO A 25 -10.25 25.21 13.30
CA PRO A 25 -9.17 25.39 12.33
C PRO A 25 -7.89 25.84 13.03
N THR A 26 -7.28 24.97 13.82
CA THR A 26 -6.03 25.24 14.53
C THR A 26 -4.85 25.36 13.56
N ILE A 27 -4.02 26.39 13.78
CA ILE A 27 -2.80 26.57 12.98
C ILE A 27 -1.78 25.50 13.38
N ARG A 28 -1.25 24.80 12.40
CA ARG A 28 -0.17 23.82 12.55
C ARG A 28 1.07 24.48 13.16
N GLN A 29 1.64 23.90 14.22
CA GLN A 29 2.76 24.52 14.98
C GLN A 29 4.03 24.71 14.14
N ASP A 30 4.28 23.82 13.18
CA ASP A 30 5.47 23.83 12.31
C ASP A 30 5.29 24.62 11.00
N ILE A 31 4.07 25.15 10.72
CA ILE A 31 3.74 25.76 9.44
C ILE A 31 4.61 26.97 9.09
N LEU A 32 5.01 27.76 10.09
CA LEU A 32 5.80 28.95 9.87
C LEU A 32 7.16 28.62 9.23
N GLY A 33 7.81 27.56 9.69
CA GLY A 33 9.04 27.05 9.11
C GLY A 33 8.87 26.69 7.62
N HIS A 34 7.79 25.99 7.30
CA HIS A 34 7.47 25.56 5.93
C HIS A 34 7.25 26.75 4.99
N VAL A 35 6.37 27.70 5.35
CA VAL A 35 6.03 28.83 4.47
C VAL A 35 7.13 29.87 4.36
N THR A 36 8.12 29.85 5.26
CA THR A 36 9.28 30.76 5.24
C THR A 36 10.57 30.10 4.74
N GLY A 37 10.54 28.82 4.33
CA GLY A 37 11.71 28.08 3.87
C GLY A 37 12.75 27.78 4.96
N ARG A 38 12.37 27.80 6.23
CA ARG A 38 13.28 27.56 7.37
C ARG A 38 13.23 26.13 7.90
N THR A 39 12.27 25.32 7.46
CA THR A 39 12.16 23.93 7.88
C THR A 39 13.31 23.12 7.29
N PRO A 40 14.16 22.48 8.11
CA PRO A 40 15.24 21.64 7.61
C PRO A 40 14.71 20.27 7.21
N TYR A 41 15.14 19.80 6.05
CA TYR A 41 14.95 18.41 5.60
C TYR A 41 16.18 17.57 5.95
N TYR A 42 16.10 16.24 5.79
CA TYR A 42 17.24 15.38 6.16
C TYR A 42 18.51 15.75 5.37
N ASP A 43 18.34 16.14 4.11
CA ASP A 43 19.43 16.44 3.16
C ASP A 43 20.08 17.81 3.38
N ASP A 44 19.45 18.69 4.15
CA ASP A 44 20.03 19.99 4.57
C ASP A 44 21.07 19.84 5.69
N ARG A 45 21.24 18.63 6.22
CA ARG A 45 22.15 18.39 7.34
C ARG A 45 23.56 18.14 6.85
N LEU A 46 24.49 18.89 7.43
CA LEU A 46 25.91 18.83 7.11
C LEU A 46 26.67 18.12 8.24
N PHE A 47 27.59 17.25 7.86
CA PHE A 47 28.46 16.53 8.77
C PHE A 47 29.91 16.64 8.28
N ASP A 48 30.83 16.87 9.21
CA ASP A 48 32.26 16.83 8.90
C ASP A 48 32.65 15.43 8.43
N GLY A 49 33.35 15.38 7.31
CA GLY A 49 33.78 14.11 6.74
C GLY A 49 32.68 13.23 6.19
N LEU A 50 31.51 13.80 5.82
CA LEU A 50 30.41 13.06 5.21
C LEU A 50 30.87 12.29 3.97
N LEU A 51 30.49 11.01 3.92
CA LEU A 51 30.67 10.13 2.77
C LEU A 51 29.35 9.95 2.03
N HIS A 52 29.46 9.68 0.75
CA HIS A 52 28.31 9.44 -0.14
C HIS A 52 28.30 7.98 -0.58
N MET A 53 27.13 7.36 -0.47
CA MET A 53 26.92 5.98 -0.85
C MET A 53 25.96 5.88 -2.02
N ARG A 54 26.29 5.04 -3.02
CA ARG A 54 25.44 4.78 -4.20
C ARG A 54 25.34 3.28 -4.43
N ALA A 55 24.21 2.83 -5.00
CA ALA A 55 23.96 1.43 -5.28
C ALA A 55 24.38 1.05 -6.70
N VAL A 56 24.98 -0.13 -6.83
CA VAL A 56 25.12 -0.85 -8.11
C VAL A 56 23.83 -1.64 -8.32
N ARG A 57 23.13 -1.37 -9.41
CA ARG A 57 21.80 -1.91 -9.65
C ARG A 57 21.76 -2.87 -10.82
N SER A 58 20.98 -3.93 -10.68
CA SER A 58 20.78 -4.93 -11.73
C SER A 58 20.05 -4.32 -12.95
N PRO A 59 20.53 -4.58 -14.19
CA PRO A 59 19.81 -4.25 -15.40
C PRO A 59 18.75 -5.30 -15.79
N HIS A 60 18.68 -6.43 -15.09
CA HIS A 60 17.84 -7.58 -15.41
C HIS A 60 16.66 -7.70 -14.46
N HIS A 61 15.53 -8.16 -14.99
CA HIS A 61 14.35 -8.51 -14.20
C HIS A 61 14.53 -9.80 -13.40
N HIS A 62 15.29 -10.77 -13.93
CA HIS A 62 15.58 -12.03 -13.28
C HIS A 62 16.91 -12.57 -13.80
N ALA A 63 17.88 -12.72 -12.93
CA ALA A 63 19.17 -13.28 -13.30
C ALA A 63 19.88 -13.87 -12.08
N GLN A 64 20.62 -14.93 -12.29
CA GLN A 64 21.56 -15.46 -11.31
C GLN A 64 22.82 -14.58 -11.28
N ILE A 65 23.31 -14.25 -10.11
CA ILE A 65 24.60 -13.57 -9.90
C ILE A 65 25.67 -14.65 -9.83
N ARG A 66 26.53 -14.73 -10.86
CA ARG A 66 27.63 -15.69 -10.89
C ARG A 66 28.85 -15.17 -10.16
N SER A 67 29.17 -13.90 -10.35
CA SER A 67 30.26 -13.21 -9.63
C SER A 67 30.05 -11.70 -9.60
N ILE A 68 30.65 -11.05 -8.60
CA ILE A 68 30.74 -9.59 -8.48
C ILE A 68 32.23 -9.25 -8.30
N ASP A 69 32.81 -8.52 -9.25
CA ASP A 69 34.19 -8.03 -9.17
C ASP A 69 34.18 -6.52 -8.83
N THR A 70 34.60 -6.20 -7.61
CA THR A 70 34.69 -4.85 -7.05
C THR A 70 36.06 -4.22 -7.19
N SER A 71 37.06 -4.98 -7.62
CA SER A 71 38.48 -4.62 -7.55
C SER A 71 38.84 -3.34 -8.32
N ALA A 72 38.20 -3.08 -9.45
CA ALA A 72 38.41 -1.84 -10.20
C ALA A 72 37.84 -0.62 -9.46
N ALA A 73 36.63 -0.76 -8.91
CA ALA A 73 35.97 0.31 -8.15
C ALA A 73 36.73 0.68 -6.87
N GLU A 74 37.25 -0.32 -6.14
CA GLU A 74 38.00 -0.12 -4.89
C GLU A 74 39.28 0.70 -5.08
N ARG A 75 39.89 0.62 -6.27
CA ARG A 75 41.12 1.39 -6.60
C ARG A 75 40.85 2.79 -7.11
N MET A 76 39.60 3.18 -7.32
CA MET A 76 39.29 4.50 -7.84
C MET A 76 39.51 5.60 -6.79
N PRO A 77 39.98 6.78 -7.22
CA PRO A 77 40.18 7.90 -6.32
C PRO A 77 38.92 8.27 -5.55
N GLY A 78 39.08 8.51 -4.24
CA GLY A 78 37.98 8.92 -3.36
C GLY A 78 37.08 7.79 -2.88
N VAL A 79 37.20 6.57 -3.39
CA VAL A 79 36.48 5.40 -2.88
C VAL A 79 37.03 5.00 -1.52
N ARG A 80 36.14 4.77 -0.56
CA ARG A 80 36.50 4.36 0.81
C ARG A 80 36.14 2.90 1.09
N ARG A 81 35.04 2.43 0.53
CA ARG A 81 34.58 1.05 0.68
C ARG A 81 33.68 0.67 -0.47
N VAL A 82 33.75 -0.56 -0.92
CA VAL A 82 32.70 -1.23 -1.70
C VAL A 82 32.11 -2.31 -0.81
N ALA A 83 30.78 -2.29 -0.65
CA ALA A 83 30.04 -3.24 0.16
C ALA A 83 29.15 -4.13 -0.71
N THR A 84 28.96 -5.36 -0.29
CA THR A 84 28.14 -6.37 -0.95
C THR A 84 27.23 -7.06 0.06
N ALA A 85 26.46 -8.03 -0.36
CA ALA A 85 25.63 -8.85 0.52
C ALA A 85 26.42 -9.51 1.68
N LYS A 86 27.73 -9.75 1.50
CA LYS A 86 28.61 -10.34 2.52
C LYS A 86 28.85 -9.42 3.71
N ASP A 87 28.67 -8.12 3.53
CA ASP A 87 28.85 -7.11 4.57
C ASP A 87 27.56 -6.90 5.39
N VAL A 88 26.42 -7.48 4.98
CA VAL A 88 25.12 -7.35 5.66
C VAL A 88 24.92 -8.48 6.65
N PRO A 89 24.86 -8.22 7.97
CA PRO A 89 24.79 -9.27 9.00
C PRO A 89 23.61 -10.23 8.87
N VAL A 90 22.38 -9.68 8.64
CA VAL A 90 21.16 -10.45 8.38
C VAL A 90 20.54 -9.92 7.09
N ASN A 91 21.00 -10.48 5.98
CA ASN A 91 20.59 -10.03 4.66
C ASN A 91 19.22 -10.59 4.25
N LEU A 92 18.22 -10.45 5.12
CA LEU A 92 16.86 -10.91 4.86
C LEU A 92 15.88 -10.14 5.72
N ASN A 93 14.85 -9.56 5.08
CA ASN A 93 13.86 -8.75 5.74
C ASN A 93 12.50 -8.81 5.05
N THR A 94 11.46 -8.57 5.83
CA THR A 94 10.16 -8.10 5.38
C THR A 94 9.56 -7.25 6.49
N LEU A 95 9.10 -6.06 6.18
CA LEU A 95 8.52 -5.14 7.16
C LEU A 95 7.33 -5.79 7.88
N LEU A 96 6.50 -6.53 7.17
CA LEU A 96 5.31 -7.20 7.70
C LEU A 96 5.65 -8.29 8.73
N SER A 97 6.85 -8.88 8.70
CA SER A 97 7.27 -9.87 9.69
C SER A 97 7.40 -9.29 11.11
N LEU A 98 7.63 -7.97 11.23
CA LEU A 98 7.62 -7.28 12.53
C LEU A 98 6.26 -7.29 13.23
N ILE A 99 5.19 -7.51 12.49
CA ILE A 99 3.82 -7.63 13.00
C ILE A 99 3.24 -9.03 12.83
N ASN A 100 4.10 -10.03 12.65
CA ASN A 100 3.74 -11.44 12.42
C ASN A 100 2.79 -11.65 11.22
N PHE A 101 2.97 -10.86 10.15
CA PHE A 101 2.18 -10.96 8.93
C PHE A 101 3.13 -11.14 7.73
N GLY A 102 3.22 -12.36 7.24
CA GLY A 102 4.16 -12.74 6.18
C GLY A 102 5.50 -13.28 6.70
N ARG A 103 6.37 -13.62 5.76
CA ARG A 103 7.67 -14.23 5.99
C ARG A 103 8.77 -13.32 5.48
N ASP A 104 9.95 -13.38 6.09
CA ASP A 104 11.10 -12.65 5.56
C ASP A 104 11.51 -13.21 4.20
N ASP A 105 11.61 -12.36 3.21
CA ASP A 105 11.83 -12.77 1.82
C ASP A 105 12.71 -11.83 1.01
N GLU A 106 12.88 -10.57 1.43
CA GLU A 106 13.63 -9.55 0.70
C GLU A 106 15.06 -9.38 1.25
N PRO A 107 16.12 -9.61 0.44
CA PRO A 107 17.47 -9.25 0.82
C PRO A 107 17.68 -7.73 0.71
N LEU A 108 18.44 -7.13 1.63
CA LEU A 108 18.88 -5.74 1.49
C LEU A 108 19.81 -5.58 0.29
N CYS A 109 20.60 -6.61 -0.01
CA CYS A 109 21.49 -6.72 -1.16
C CYS A 109 21.37 -8.10 -1.78
N ALA A 110 21.07 -8.19 -3.06
CA ALA A 110 21.01 -9.46 -3.76
C ALA A 110 22.35 -10.18 -3.73
N HIS A 111 22.34 -11.50 -3.48
CA HIS A 111 23.57 -12.29 -3.31
C HIS A 111 23.66 -13.50 -4.26
N ASP A 112 22.55 -14.16 -4.54
CA ASP A 112 22.47 -15.34 -5.40
C ASP A 112 21.80 -15.02 -6.73
N LYS A 113 20.77 -14.16 -6.68
CA LYS A 113 19.87 -13.90 -7.78
C LYS A 113 19.23 -12.52 -7.62
N VAL A 114 19.07 -11.83 -8.74
CA VAL A 114 18.23 -10.65 -8.81
C VAL A 114 16.84 -11.04 -9.29
N ARG A 115 15.82 -10.42 -8.73
CA ARG A 115 14.40 -10.74 -8.98
C ARG A 115 13.60 -9.60 -9.59
N TYR A 116 14.16 -8.38 -9.60
CA TYR A 116 13.58 -7.25 -10.33
C TYR A 116 14.67 -6.33 -10.88
N LYS A 117 14.35 -5.60 -11.93
CA LYS A 117 15.26 -4.61 -12.52
C LYS A 117 15.45 -3.43 -11.58
N GLY A 118 16.69 -3.14 -11.23
CA GLY A 118 17.04 -2.08 -10.27
C GLY A 118 17.40 -2.60 -8.88
N GLU A 119 17.29 -3.89 -8.61
CA GLU A 119 17.69 -4.49 -7.35
C GLU A 119 19.19 -4.25 -7.06
N ALA A 120 19.52 -3.86 -5.82
CA ALA A 120 20.90 -3.57 -5.42
C ALA A 120 21.73 -4.85 -5.30
N VAL A 121 22.92 -4.86 -5.90
CA VAL A 121 23.87 -5.99 -5.86
C VAL A 121 25.16 -5.63 -5.15
N ALA A 122 25.47 -4.34 -5.01
CA ALA A 122 26.58 -3.79 -4.26
C ALA A 122 26.34 -2.31 -3.96
N TRP A 123 27.16 -1.72 -3.11
CA TRP A 123 27.20 -0.29 -2.86
C TRP A 123 28.63 0.22 -2.88
N VAL A 124 28.81 1.43 -3.38
CA VAL A 124 30.09 2.14 -3.31
C VAL A 124 29.95 3.32 -2.36
N ILE A 125 30.91 3.48 -1.44
CA ILE A 125 31.00 4.56 -0.48
C ILE A 125 32.24 5.37 -0.81
N ALA A 126 32.09 6.67 -1.06
CA ALA A 126 33.17 7.54 -1.50
C ALA A 126 33.09 8.96 -0.88
N ASP A 127 34.15 9.75 -1.04
CA ASP A 127 34.24 11.11 -0.50
C ASP A 127 33.23 12.09 -1.12
N THR A 128 32.80 11.82 -2.35
CA THR A 128 31.81 12.63 -3.07
C THR A 128 30.80 11.73 -3.77
N GLU A 129 29.60 12.26 -3.99
CA GLU A 129 28.57 11.55 -4.74
C GLU A 129 29.03 11.18 -6.17
N ARG A 130 29.80 12.07 -6.81
CA ARG A 130 30.37 11.82 -8.13
C ARG A 130 31.33 10.64 -8.10
N HIS A 131 32.27 10.58 -7.15
CA HIS A 131 33.18 9.45 -7.02
C HIS A 131 32.43 8.13 -6.77
N ALA A 132 31.38 8.16 -5.92
CA ALA A 132 30.57 6.98 -5.67
C ALA A 132 29.85 6.50 -6.95
N ARG A 133 29.28 7.43 -7.72
CA ARG A 133 28.58 7.14 -8.97
C ARG A 133 29.53 6.58 -10.05
N ASP A 134 30.66 7.25 -10.25
CA ASP A 134 31.64 6.84 -11.25
C ASP A 134 32.20 5.44 -10.92
N ALA A 135 32.43 5.17 -9.63
CA ALA A 135 32.94 3.86 -9.18
C ALA A 135 31.87 2.76 -9.23
N CYS A 136 30.60 3.07 -9.08
CA CYS A 136 29.52 2.09 -9.33
C CYS A 136 29.58 1.54 -10.76
N ALA A 137 29.90 2.36 -11.75
CA ALA A 137 30.06 1.94 -13.15
C ALA A 137 31.29 1.02 -13.38
N ALA A 138 32.27 1.02 -12.46
CA ALA A 138 33.46 0.18 -12.54
C ALA A 138 33.27 -1.20 -11.90
N VAL A 139 32.22 -1.42 -11.11
CA VAL A 139 31.86 -2.74 -10.57
C VAL A 139 31.35 -3.62 -11.70
N ARG A 140 31.91 -4.81 -11.83
CA ARG A 140 31.51 -5.77 -12.86
C ARG A 140 30.72 -6.91 -12.22
N VAL A 141 29.56 -7.20 -12.78
CA VAL A 141 28.71 -8.30 -12.34
C VAL A 141 28.47 -9.26 -13.51
N ASP A 142 28.80 -10.53 -13.31
CA ASP A 142 28.48 -11.58 -14.27
C ASP A 142 27.09 -12.16 -13.96
N TYR A 143 26.17 -11.98 -14.91
CA TYR A 143 24.79 -12.42 -14.78
C TYR A 143 24.48 -13.61 -15.68
N GLY A 144 23.79 -14.60 -15.15
CA GLY A 144 23.09 -15.62 -15.92
C GLY A 144 21.61 -15.26 -16.01
N VAL A 145 21.17 -14.68 -17.14
CA VAL A 145 19.77 -14.24 -17.31
C VAL A 145 18.82 -15.43 -17.21
N LEU A 146 17.71 -15.26 -16.51
CA LEU A 146 16.68 -16.27 -16.27
C LEU A 146 15.35 -15.84 -16.89
N PRO A 147 14.45 -16.79 -17.19
CA PRO A 147 13.06 -16.48 -17.52
C PRO A 147 12.42 -15.63 -16.42
N HIS A 148 11.57 -14.69 -16.81
CA HIS A 148 10.88 -13.79 -15.88
C HIS A 148 9.42 -13.62 -16.28
N VAL A 149 8.60 -13.20 -15.32
CA VAL A 149 7.18 -12.95 -15.50
C VAL A 149 6.82 -11.56 -14.95
N LEU A 150 6.11 -10.77 -15.75
CA LEU A 150 5.72 -9.39 -15.43
C LEU A 150 4.20 -9.19 -15.39
N ASP A 151 3.41 -10.16 -15.87
CA ASP A 151 1.96 -10.13 -15.81
C ASP A 151 1.45 -10.99 -14.65
N VAL A 152 0.43 -10.51 -13.95
CA VAL A 152 -0.11 -11.17 -12.76
C VAL A 152 -0.78 -12.50 -13.05
N GLU A 153 -1.47 -12.63 -14.19
CA GLU A 153 -2.15 -13.88 -14.56
C GLU A 153 -1.16 -14.89 -15.14
N ASP A 154 -0.15 -14.41 -15.86
CA ASP A 154 0.95 -15.27 -16.32
C ASP A 154 1.75 -15.83 -15.13
N ALA A 155 1.91 -15.06 -14.05
CA ALA A 155 2.59 -15.51 -12.84
C ALA A 155 1.86 -16.64 -12.11
N LEU A 156 0.54 -16.75 -12.28
CA LEU A 156 -0.28 -17.78 -11.65
C LEU A 156 -0.39 -19.07 -12.47
N LYS A 157 0.16 -19.12 -13.69
CA LYS A 157 0.15 -20.33 -14.51
C LYS A 157 1.03 -21.42 -13.88
N PRO A 158 0.65 -22.71 -14.02
CA PRO A 158 1.41 -23.82 -13.43
C PRO A 158 2.86 -23.94 -13.88
N ASP A 159 3.18 -23.44 -15.07
CA ASP A 159 4.50 -23.45 -15.71
C ASP A 159 5.26 -22.12 -15.56
N ALA A 160 4.70 -21.16 -14.82
CA ALA A 160 5.33 -19.86 -14.59
C ALA A 160 6.67 -20.00 -13.84
N PRO A 161 7.67 -19.16 -14.17
CA PRO A 161 8.90 -19.11 -13.39
C PRO A 161 8.60 -18.75 -11.93
N ILE A 162 9.18 -19.51 -10.98
CA ILE A 162 9.10 -19.16 -9.56
C ILE A 162 9.98 -17.93 -9.31
N VAL A 163 9.35 -16.81 -8.99
CA VAL A 163 10.03 -15.54 -8.74
C VAL A 163 10.73 -15.58 -7.38
N ASN A 164 9.99 -16.01 -6.34
CA ASN A 164 10.45 -16.04 -4.97
C ASN A 164 10.16 -17.41 -4.34
N GLN A 165 11.21 -18.11 -3.90
CA GLN A 165 11.11 -19.46 -3.33
C GLN A 165 10.32 -19.52 -2.03
N VAL A 166 10.18 -18.41 -1.31
CA VAL A 166 9.34 -18.32 -0.10
C VAL A 166 7.86 -18.51 -0.45
N TYR A 167 7.49 -18.16 -1.69
CA TYR A 167 6.13 -18.22 -2.22
C TYR A 167 6.11 -18.97 -3.57
N PRO A 168 6.23 -20.29 -3.56
CA PRO A 168 6.45 -21.08 -4.79
C PRO A 168 5.29 -21.06 -5.78
N GLY A 169 4.08 -20.68 -5.33
CA GLY A 169 2.90 -20.47 -6.20
C GLY A 169 2.80 -19.07 -6.78
N ASN A 170 3.82 -18.21 -6.64
CA ASN A 170 3.78 -16.78 -7.00
C ASN A 170 2.57 -16.04 -6.42
N THR A 171 2.07 -16.47 -5.26
CA THR A 171 0.99 -15.82 -4.51
C THR A 171 1.34 -15.75 -3.03
N PHE A 172 0.83 -14.72 -2.36
CA PHE A 172 0.86 -14.65 -0.90
C PHE A 172 -0.19 -15.57 -0.29
N GLU A 173 0.21 -16.32 0.73
CA GLU A 173 -0.67 -17.21 1.47
C GLU A 173 -1.30 -16.47 2.67
N PHE A 174 -2.57 -16.10 2.53
CA PHE A 174 -3.34 -15.51 3.63
C PHE A 174 -3.69 -16.57 4.70
N HIS A 175 -3.44 -16.23 5.96
CA HIS A 175 -3.69 -17.13 7.10
C HIS A 175 -2.96 -18.49 6.98
N ASP A 176 -1.79 -18.52 6.31
CA ASP A 176 -0.98 -19.71 6.04
C ASP A 176 -1.78 -20.85 5.37
N LYS A 177 -2.81 -20.51 4.62
CA LYS A 177 -3.75 -21.49 4.06
C LYS A 177 -4.33 -21.13 2.69
N TYR A 178 -4.58 -19.84 2.43
CA TYR A 178 -5.35 -19.42 1.27
C TYR A 178 -4.49 -18.56 0.33
N ASP A 179 -4.45 -18.90 -0.93
CA ASP A 179 -3.77 -18.16 -2.00
C ASP A 179 -4.43 -16.82 -2.36
N HIS A 180 -5.59 -16.50 -1.75
CA HIS A 180 -6.31 -15.24 -1.94
C HIS A 180 -7.14 -14.85 -0.72
N GLN A 181 -7.45 -13.56 -0.62
CA GLN A 181 -8.38 -13.04 0.39
C GLN A 181 -9.82 -13.13 -0.14
N LYS A 182 -10.75 -13.50 0.73
CA LYS A 182 -12.15 -13.75 0.39
C LYS A 182 -13.11 -12.80 1.10
N LEU A 183 -14.17 -12.40 0.39
CA LEU A 183 -15.36 -11.81 0.99
C LEU A 183 -16.59 -12.57 0.51
N ARG A 184 -17.51 -12.93 1.42
CA ARG A 184 -18.77 -13.61 1.12
C ARG A 184 -19.88 -12.97 1.95
N PHE A 185 -20.90 -12.45 1.27
CA PHE A 185 -22.03 -11.78 1.87
C PHE A 185 -23.29 -12.03 1.02
N GLY A 186 -24.34 -12.56 1.60
CA GLY A 186 -25.54 -13.00 0.86
C GLY A 186 -25.29 -14.23 -0.05
N ASP A 187 -26.16 -14.40 -1.04
CA ASP A 187 -26.09 -15.46 -2.06
C ASP A 187 -26.07 -14.83 -3.46
N VAL A 188 -24.87 -14.68 -4.02
CA VAL A 188 -24.68 -14.05 -5.33
C VAL A 188 -25.30 -14.89 -6.46
N ASN A 189 -25.26 -16.24 -6.36
CA ASN A 189 -25.76 -17.11 -7.41
C ASN A 189 -27.29 -17.01 -7.53
N ALA A 190 -28.00 -17.09 -6.40
CA ALA A 190 -29.44 -16.90 -6.36
C ALA A 190 -29.85 -15.49 -6.81
N ALA A 191 -29.03 -14.47 -6.53
CA ALA A 191 -29.28 -13.11 -6.96
C ALA A 191 -29.07 -12.93 -8.47
N PHE A 192 -27.98 -13.47 -9.05
CA PHE A 192 -27.76 -13.42 -10.49
C PHE A 192 -28.88 -14.10 -11.28
N ALA A 193 -29.44 -15.19 -10.78
CA ALA A 193 -30.56 -15.87 -11.42
C ALA A 193 -31.86 -15.04 -11.49
N ARG A 194 -31.96 -13.97 -10.68
CA ARG A 194 -33.12 -13.06 -10.64
C ARG A 194 -32.86 -11.71 -11.30
N ALA A 195 -31.60 -11.44 -11.70
CA ALA A 195 -31.24 -10.16 -12.29
C ALA A 195 -31.84 -10.00 -13.68
N ASP A 196 -32.38 -8.81 -13.98
CA ASP A 196 -32.85 -8.47 -15.34
C ASP A 196 -31.66 -8.26 -16.30
N HIS A 197 -30.54 -7.78 -15.76
CA HIS A 197 -29.28 -7.53 -16.50
C HIS A 197 -28.10 -8.10 -15.73
N VAL A 198 -27.19 -8.77 -16.45
CA VAL A 198 -25.89 -9.19 -15.93
C VAL A 198 -24.82 -8.44 -16.72
N ILE A 199 -23.99 -7.64 -16.03
CA ILE A 199 -23.03 -6.76 -16.66
C ILE A 199 -21.63 -7.14 -16.14
N GLU A 200 -20.77 -7.56 -17.07
CA GLU A 200 -19.39 -7.95 -16.78
C GLU A 200 -18.40 -7.00 -17.45
N ALA A 201 -17.31 -6.64 -16.75
CA ALA A 201 -16.24 -5.87 -17.33
C ALA A 201 -14.90 -6.11 -16.60
N GLU A 202 -13.82 -5.84 -17.33
CA GLU A 202 -12.46 -5.85 -16.81
C GLU A 202 -11.89 -4.43 -16.78
N TYR A 203 -11.18 -4.12 -15.71
CA TYR A 203 -10.53 -2.84 -15.45
C TYR A 203 -9.08 -3.08 -15.07
N GLN A 204 -8.19 -2.26 -15.59
CA GLN A 204 -6.77 -2.37 -15.33
C GLN A 204 -6.20 -1.01 -14.92
N MET A 205 -5.36 -1.02 -13.89
CA MET A 205 -4.58 0.13 -13.47
C MET A 205 -3.09 -0.21 -13.53
N SER A 206 -2.30 0.67 -14.14
CA SER A 206 -0.85 0.55 -14.19
C SER A 206 -0.23 0.76 -12.80
N PRO A 207 1.00 0.28 -12.56
CA PRO A 207 1.74 0.65 -11.35
C PRO A 207 1.96 2.16 -11.32
N ILE A 208 1.88 2.75 -10.13
CA ILE A 208 2.01 4.20 -9.94
C ILE A 208 3.02 4.44 -8.84
N GLU A 209 4.15 5.07 -9.20
CA GLU A 209 5.11 5.58 -8.25
C GLU A 209 4.62 6.92 -7.67
N GLN A 210 4.88 7.16 -6.37
CA GLN A 210 4.35 8.32 -5.63
C GLN A 210 5.00 9.64 -6.06
N ALA A 211 6.20 9.60 -6.61
CA ALA A 211 7.00 10.74 -7.09
C ALA A 211 7.05 11.94 -6.11
N PRO A 212 7.38 11.73 -4.83
CA PRO A 212 7.51 12.84 -3.89
C PRO A 212 8.60 13.79 -4.38
N ILE A 213 8.45 15.11 -4.11
CA ILE A 213 9.46 16.10 -4.53
C ILE A 213 10.82 15.77 -3.89
N GLU A 214 10.83 15.49 -2.59
CA GLU A 214 12.00 14.95 -1.90
C GLU A 214 12.07 13.43 -2.11
N THR A 215 13.18 12.95 -2.66
CA THR A 215 13.42 11.51 -2.85
C THR A 215 13.69 10.79 -1.52
N CYS A 216 13.59 9.46 -1.50
CA CYS A 216 13.95 8.66 -0.33
C CYS A 216 15.44 8.80 0.00
N GLY A 217 15.76 8.99 1.28
CA GLY A 217 17.14 9.07 1.72
C GLY A 217 17.31 9.10 3.23
N ALA A 218 18.54 8.82 3.65
CA ALA A 218 18.96 8.87 5.04
C ALA A 218 20.44 9.28 5.15
N ILE A 219 20.78 9.92 6.28
CA ILE A 219 22.15 10.16 6.71
C ILE A 219 22.35 9.46 8.04
N ALA A 220 23.30 8.54 8.12
CA ALA A 220 23.67 7.89 9.35
C ALA A 220 25.08 8.30 9.79
N ALA A 221 25.27 8.50 11.08
CA ALA A 221 26.57 8.85 11.64
C ALA A 221 26.84 8.03 12.92
N PRO A 222 28.10 7.64 13.18
CA PRO A 222 28.47 7.03 14.44
C PRO A 222 28.37 8.05 15.58
N GLU A 223 27.92 7.58 16.74
CA GLU A 223 27.92 8.31 18.01
C GLU A 223 28.84 7.61 19.03
N ILE A 224 29.05 8.24 20.17
CA ILE A 224 29.77 7.62 21.29
C ILE A 224 29.09 6.33 21.76
N ASN A 225 29.85 5.43 22.40
CA ASN A 225 29.38 4.17 22.96
C ASN A 225 28.77 3.23 21.89
N ASP A 226 29.37 3.19 20.71
CA ASP A 226 29.01 2.28 19.62
C ASP A 226 27.54 2.39 19.21
N ARG A 227 27.01 3.62 19.20
CA ARG A 227 25.68 3.98 18.75
C ARG A 227 25.73 4.64 17.39
N PHE A 228 24.56 4.72 16.74
CA PHE A 228 24.41 5.40 15.46
C PHE A 228 23.17 6.30 15.49
N VAL A 229 23.33 7.55 15.05
CA VAL A 229 22.18 8.41 14.72
C VAL A 229 21.86 8.24 13.24
N CYS A 230 20.57 8.20 12.92
CA CYS A 230 20.05 8.14 11.55
C CYS A 230 18.98 9.21 11.34
N TYR A 231 19.29 10.19 10.49
CA TYR A 231 18.33 11.19 10.02
C TYR A 231 17.68 10.67 8.76
N THR A 232 16.36 10.61 8.75
CA THR A 232 15.59 10.01 7.64
C THR A 232 14.29 10.74 7.39
N ASN A 233 13.79 10.65 6.17
CA ASN A 233 12.47 11.13 5.77
C ASN A 233 11.40 10.03 5.73
N THR A 234 11.59 8.94 6.49
CA THR A 234 10.62 7.86 6.60
C THR A 234 9.26 8.32 7.13
N GLN A 235 8.19 7.67 6.65
CA GLN A 235 6.84 7.81 7.19
C GLN A 235 6.56 6.83 8.34
N ALA A 236 7.48 5.90 8.63
CA ALA A 236 7.27 4.79 9.57
C ALA A 236 8.47 4.60 10.51
N LEU A 237 8.80 5.62 11.29
CA LEU A 237 10.04 5.72 12.07
C LEU A 237 10.36 4.47 12.90
N PHE A 238 9.37 3.92 13.62
CA PHE A 238 9.60 2.74 14.47
C PHE A 238 9.74 1.44 13.68
N PHE A 239 9.04 1.32 12.54
CA PHE A 239 9.26 0.20 11.62
C PHE A 239 10.65 0.28 11.01
N SER A 240 11.08 1.44 10.54
CA SER A 240 12.43 1.66 10.01
C SER A 240 13.51 1.33 11.05
N LEU A 241 13.32 1.76 12.29
CA LEU A 241 14.22 1.42 13.40
C LEU A 241 14.28 -0.09 13.66
N GLY A 242 13.12 -0.74 13.79
CA GLY A 242 13.04 -2.18 14.06
C GLY A 242 13.64 -3.02 12.92
N THR A 243 13.33 -2.67 11.69
CA THR A 243 13.88 -3.31 10.48
C THR A 243 15.41 -3.14 10.40
N THR A 244 15.91 -1.93 10.64
CA THR A 244 17.36 -1.65 10.63
C THR A 244 18.08 -2.43 11.72
N ALA A 245 17.53 -2.48 12.93
CA ALA A 245 18.09 -3.26 14.03
C ALA A 245 18.19 -4.75 13.68
N LYS A 246 17.16 -5.30 13.05
CA LYS A 246 17.10 -6.69 12.60
C LYS A 246 18.14 -6.98 11.52
N ILE A 247 18.16 -6.21 10.44
CA ILE A 247 19.08 -6.41 9.30
C ILE A 247 20.54 -6.31 9.74
N LEU A 248 20.85 -5.34 10.60
CA LEU A 248 22.21 -5.09 11.05
C LEU A 248 22.59 -5.94 12.28
N ASN A 249 21.67 -6.75 12.80
CA ASN A 249 21.85 -7.59 13.99
C ASN A 249 22.41 -6.80 15.19
N ILE A 250 21.84 -5.63 15.45
CA ILE A 250 22.22 -4.78 16.58
C ILE A 250 20.99 -4.46 17.44
N ALA A 251 21.21 -4.19 18.71
CA ALA A 251 20.12 -3.78 19.59
C ALA A 251 19.52 -2.44 19.13
N SER A 252 18.21 -2.33 19.12
CA SER A 252 17.52 -1.07 18.75
C SER A 252 17.91 0.12 19.63
N SER A 253 18.33 -0.13 20.87
CA SER A 253 18.86 0.89 21.80
C SER A 253 20.18 1.53 21.32
N ARG A 254 20.88 0.89 20.38
CA ARG A 254 22.07 1.48 19.73
C ARG A 254 21.74 2.42 18.57
N LEU A 255 20.48 2.49 18.17
CA LEU A 255 20.00 3.30 17.05
C LEU A 255 19.21 4.50 17.57
N HIS A 256 19.61 5.69 17.16
CA HIS A 256 18.90 6.92 17.42
C HIS A 256 18.32 7.45 16.10
N PHE A 257 17.06 7.10 15.82
CA PHE A 257 16.38 7.54 14.61
C PHE A 257 15.73 8.91 14.83
N ILE A 258 16.06 9.84 13.96
CA ILE A 258 15.47 11.19 13.94
C ILE A 258 14.67 11.33 12.65
N GLY A 259 13.35 11.22 12.79
CA GLY A 259 12.40 11.55 11.73
C GLY A 259 12.31 13.05 11.57
N GLY A 260 12.66 13.54 10.41
CA GLY A 260 12.50 14.94 10.05
C GLY A 260 11.16 15.21 9.37
N THR A 261 11.03 16.43 8.86
CA THR A 261 9.97 16.74 7.89
C THR A 261 10.23 15.94 6.61
N ALA A 262 9.18 15.27 6.12
CA ALA A 262 9.23 14.61 4.82
C ALA A 262 8.69 15.54 3.73
N GLY A 263 9.47 15.72 2.66
CA GLY A 263 9.12 16.52 1.49
C GLY A 263 8.18 15.80 0.52
N GLY A 264 7.13 15.19 1.07
CA GLY A 264 6.21 14.27 0.42
C GLY A 264 6.58 12.81 0.70
N GLY A 265 5.57 11.93 0.69
CA GLY A 265 5.78 10.51 0.91
C GLY A 265 4.67 9.68 0.29
N PHE A 266 3.41 10.07 0.53
CA PHE A 266 2.20 9.47 -0.05
C PHE A 266 2.11 7.95 0.13
N GLY A 267 2.85 7.39 1.11
CA GLY A 267 2.98 5.97 1.38
C GLY A 267 4.28 5.33 0.88
N GLY A 268 4.99 5.94 -0.08
CA GLY A 268 6.23 5.39 -0.66
C GLY A 268 7.40 5.32 0.33
N LYS A 269 7.40 6.15 1.37
CA LYS A 269 8.45 6.21 2.40
C LYS A 269 8.11 5.42 3.67
N VAL A 270 7.22 4.42 3.58
CA VAL A 270 6.90 3.53 4.71
C VAL A 270 7.90 2.40 4.82
N ASP A 271 8.40 1.89 3.69
CA ASP A 271 9.35 0.78 3.68
C ASP A 271 10.77 1.24 4.03
N SER A 272 11.47 0.40 4.78
CA SER A 272 12.83 0.67 5.26
C SER A 272 13.87 0.13 4.29
N ILE A 273 14.22 0.91 3.29
CA ILE A 273 15.22 0.52 2.28
C ILE A 273 16.50 1.35 2.41
N VAL A 274 16.36 2.62 2.72
CA VAL A 274 17.50 3.56 2.75
C VAL A 274 18.18 3.64 4.11
N GLU A 275 17.43 3.50 5.19
CA GLU A 275 17.96 3.62 6.56
C GLU A 275 18.94 2.51 6.90
N PRO A 276 18.62 1.20 6.73
CA PRO A 276 19.59 0.14 7.02
C PRO A 276 20.83 0.24 6.15
N THR A 277 20.69 0.72 4.90
CA THR A 277 21.82 0.91 3.99
C THR A 277 22.73 2.04 4.46
N ALA A 278 22.19 3.20 4.87
CA ALA A 278 22.97 4.32 5.39
C ALA A 278 23.69 3.94 6.69
N VAL A 279 23.00 3.28 7.63
CA VAL A 279 23.59 2.82 8.90
C VAL A 279 24.68 1.78 8.66
N LEU A 280 24.47 0.82 7.73
CA LEU A 280 25.51 -0.13 7.31
C LEU A 280 26.76 0.60 6.82
N GLY A 281 26.59 1.60 5.95
CA GLY A 281 27.69 2.43 5.45
C GLY A 281 28.46 3.11 6.58
N ALA A 282 27.76 3.68 7.57
CA ALA A 282 28.38 4.29 8.74
C ALA A 282 29.13 3.27 9.62
N MET A 283 28.57 2.07 9.80
CA MET A 283 29.22 0.97 10.51
C MET A 283 30.52 0.53 9.84
N LEU A 284 30.51 0.38 8.51
CA LEU A 284 31.66 -0.10 7.74
C LEU A 284 32.79 0.92 7.63
N THR A 285 32.47 2.21 7.71
CA THR A 285 33.47 3.29 7.48
C THR A 285 33.88 4.03 8.76
N GLY A 286 33.10 3.91 9.84
CA GLY A 286 33.28 4.71 11.05
C GLY A 286 33.05 6.21 10.85
N ARG A 287 32.37 6.62 9.76
CA ARG A 287 32.16 8.01 9.35
C ARG A 287 30.69 8.26 9.03
N PRO A 288 30.22 9.52 9.05
CA PRO A 288 28.89 9.85 8.53
C PRO A 288 28.75 9.43 7.07
N VAL A 289 27.60 8.78 6.73
CA VAL A 289 27.30 8.32 5.38
C VAL A 289 25.90 8.76 4.99
N ARG A 290 25.80 9.42 3.82
CA ARG A 290 24.57 9.76 3.12
C ARG A 290 24.26 8.70 2.07
N PHE A 291 23.10 8.09 2.16
CA PHE A 291 22.50 7.27 1.11
C PHE A 291 21.16 7.88 0.70
N ALA A 292 21.12 8.44 -0.48
CA ALA A 292 19.94 9.09 -1.02
C ALA A 292 19.76 8.74 -2.49
N TRP A 293 18.52 8.52 -2.87
CA TRP A 293 18.20 8.25 -4.28
C TRP A 293 18.15 9.56 -5.08
N ASP A 294 18.57 9.49 -6.32
CA ASP A 294 18.19 10.50 -7.28
C ASP A 294 16.78 10.22 -7.84
N ARG A 295 16.25 11.12 -8.66
CA ARG A 295 14.89 10.95 -9.20
C ARG A 295 14.76 9.72 -10.10
N TYR A 296 15.82 9.34 -10.82
CA TYR A 296 15.79 8.15 -11.65
C TYR A 296 15.71 6.88 -10.81
N GLU A 297 16.48 6.80 -9.72
CA GLU A 297 16.39 5.69 -8.77
C GLU A 297 15.03 5.63 -8.09
N GLU A 298 14.48 6.77 -7.63
CA GLU A 298 13.15 6.83 -7.04
C GLU A 298 12.10 6.21 -7.97
N MET A 299 12.09 6.62 -9.24
CA MET A 299 11.14 6.10 -10.23
C MET A 299 11.38 4.63 -10.62
N GLN A 300 12.61 4.10 -10.43
CA GLN A 300 12.96 2.73 -10.79
C GLN A 300 12.76 1.74 -9.64
N VAL A 301 13.15 2.12 -8.43
CA VAL A 301 13.23 1.22 -7.27
C VAL A 301 12.40 1.70 -6.07
N GLY A 302 11.87 2.91 -6.14
CA GLY A 302 10.83 3.37 -5.21
C GLY A 302 9.66 2.40 -5.24
N ALA A 303 9.10 2.13 -4.07
CA ALA A 303 8.05 1.12 -3.95
C ALA A 303 6.70 1.70 -4.43
N PRO A 304 6.19 1.33 -5.61
CA PRO A 304 4.97 1.89 -6.18
C PRO A 304 3.71 1.30 -5.53
N ARG A 305 2.52 1.88 -5.84
CA ARG A 305 1.30 1.07 -5.89
C ARG A 305 1.50 0.05 -6.99
N GLY A 306 1.30 -1.24 -6.69
CA GLY A 306 1.34 -2.31 -7.68
C GLY A 306 0.27 -2.10 -8.76
N ALA A 307 0.47 -2.68 -9.94
CA ALA A 307 -0.59 -2.77 -10.92
C ALA A 307 -1.75 -3.59 -10.35
N GLU A 308 -2.97 -3.28 -10.77
CA GLU A 308 -4.15 -4.02 -10.36
C GLU A 308 -5.00 -4.35 -11.58
N ARG A 309 -5.55 -5.57 -11.60
CA ARG A 309 -6.55 -6.02 -12.58
C ARG A 309 -7.79 -6.46 -11.84
N TRP A 310 -8.95 -5.96 -12.29
CA TRP A 310 -10.24 -6.20 -11.67
C TRP A 310 -11.24 -6.71 -12.69
N ARG A 311 -11.88 -7.82 -12.39
CA ARG A 311 -13.08 -8.30 -13.09
C ARG A 311 -14.27 -8.11 -12.18
N LEU A 312 -15.25 -7.35 -12.64
CA LEU A 312 -16.49 -7.08 -11.95
C LEU A 312 -17.65 -7.68 -12.74
N LYS A 313 -18.57 -8.30 -12.00
CA LYS A 313 -19.84 -8.82 -12.53
C LYS A 313 -20.97 -8.34 -11.64
N ASP A 314 -21.95 -7.66 -12.22
CA ASP A 314 -23.11 -7.12 -11.52
C ASP A 314 -24.41 -7.74 -12.00
N GLY A 315 -25.27 -8.11 -11.05
CA GLY A 315 -26.67 -8.43 -11.28
C GLY A 315 -27.54 -7.21 -10.95
N VAL A 316 -28.26 -6.70 -11.93
CA VAL A 316 -28.98 -5.42 -11.85
C VAL A 316 -30.43 -5.63 -12.25
N MET A 317 -31.34 -5.03 -11.48
CA MET A 317 -32.77 -5.00 -11.81
C MET A 317 -33.06 -3.91 -12.85
N ARG A 318 -34.22 -3.99 -13.48
CA ARG A 318 -34.64 -3.06 -14.54
C ARG A 318 -34.73 -1.60 -14.06
N ASP A 319 -34.97 -1.40 -12.76
CA ASP A 319 -35.03 -0.09 -12.12
C ASP A 319 -33.64 0.47 -11.72
N GLY A 320 -32.56 -0.24 -12.03
CA GLY A 320 -31.18 0.14 -11.69
C GLY A 320 -30.69 -0.34 -10.32
N THR A 321 -31.53 -1.04 -9.54
CA THR A 321 -31.11 -1.61 -8.26
C THR A 321 -30.08 -2.72 -8.47
N ILE A 322 -28.90 -2.61 -7.85
CA ILE A 322 -27.83 -3.63 -7.89
C ILE A 322 -28.10 -4.65 -6.80
N ILE A 323 -28.39 -5.89 -7.19
CA ILE A 323 -28.74 -6.99 -6.26
C ILE A 323 -27.61 -7.97 -6.02
N ALA A 324 -26.60 -8.01 -6.88
CA ALA A 324 -25.40 -8.84 -6.71
C ALA A 324 -24.18 -8.15 -7.30
N ARG A 325 -23.02 -8.37 -6.69
CA ARG A 325 -21.72 -7.98 -7.26
C ARG A 325 -20.66 -9.03 -6.95
N GLU A 326 -19.96 -9.47 -7.97
CA GLU A 326 -18.81 -10.36 -7.85
C GLU A 326 -17.53 -9.62 -8.29
N PHE A 327 -16.46 -9.84 -7.51
CA PHE A 327 -15.14 -9.28 -7.76
C PHE A 327 -14.10 -10.39 -7.90
N THR A 328 -13.27 -10.30 -8.92
CA THR A 328 -11.98 -11.01 -8.96
C THR A 328 -10.89 -9.97 -9.15
N GLY A 329 -9.99 -9.86 -8.19
CA GLY A 329 -8.92 -8.86 -8.16
C GLY A 329 -7.54 -9.49 -8.12
N PHE A 330 -6.60 -8.93 -8.88
CA PHE A 330 -5.20 -9.31 -8.88
C PHE A 330 -4.34 -8.09 -8.58
N PHE A 331 -3.59 -8.15 -7.47
CA PHE A 331 -2.62 -7.14 -7.08
C PHE A 331 -1.23 -7.62 -7.47
N ASP A 332 -0.52 -6.83 -8.25
CA ASP A 332 0.90 -7.05 -8.52
C ASP A 332 1.74 -6.55 -7.35
N ASN A 333 2.27 -7.49 -6.59
CA ASN A 333 3.14 -7.17 -5.45
C ASN A 333 4.59 -6.90 -5.87
N GLY A 334 4.98 -7.28 -7.08
CA GLY A 334 6.37 -7.34 -7.47
C GLY A 334 7.11 -8.53 -6.84
N ALA A 335 8.44 -8.45 -6.76
CA ALA A 335 9.29 -9.60 -6.47
C ALA A 335 9.36 -10.02 -4.98
N TYR A 336 9.05 -9.11 -4.06
CA TYR A 336 9.17 -9.33 -2.61
C TYR A 336 7.97 -8.78 -1.86
N MET A 337 7.64 -9.41 -0.73
CA MET A 337 6.50 -9.02 0.10
C MET A 337 6.82 -7.77 0.92
N ARG A 338 6.23 -6.66 0.48
CA ARG A 338 6.17 -5.43 1.28
C ARG A 338 4.75 -5.25 1.84
N LEU A 339 4.08 -4.13 1.58
CA LEU A 339 2.77 -3.86 2.19
C LEU A 339 1.56 -4.29 1.35
N SER A 340 1.74 -4.83 0.14
CA SER A 340 0.62 -5.21 -0.74
C SER A 340 -0.36 -6.21 -0.12
N PRO A 341 0.06 -7.29 0.58
CA PRO A 341 -0.90 -8.18 1.23
C PRO A 341 -1.78 -7.48 2.26
N TYR A 342 -1.21 -6.51 2.99
CA TYR A 342 -1.97 -5.70 3.94
C TYR A 342 -2.92 -4.71 3.24
N ALA A 343 -2.52 -4.18 2.06
CA ALA A 343 -3.40 -3.38 1.22
C ALA A 343 -4.64 -4.18 0.77
N ILE A 344 -4.48 -5.46 0.45
CA ILE A 344 -5.59 -6.34 0.08
C ILE A 344 -6.60 -6.52 1.21
N LEU A 345 -6.14 -6.63 2.47
CA LEU A 345 -7.06 -6.66 3.62
C LEU A 345 -7.91 -5.38 3.70
N LYS A 346 -7.30 -4.22 3.44
CA LYS A 346 -8.02 -2.94 3.41
C LYS A 346 -8.97 -2.87 2.22
N CYS A 347 -8.54 -3.33 1.04
CA CYS A 347 -9.38 -3.43 -0.15
C CYS A 347 -10.64 -4.25 0.12
N VAL A 348 -10.49 -5.50 0.58
CA VAL A 348 -11.61 -6.39 0.84
C VAL A 348 -12.56 -5.84 1.91
N GLY A 349 -12.01 -5.16 2.93
CA GLY A 349 -12.81 -4.47 3.95
C GLY A 349 -13.59 -3.26 3.43
N HIS A 350 -13.25 -2.74 2.25
CA HIS A 350 -13.92 -1.60 1.61
C HIS A 350 -15.04 -2.02 0.65
N LEU A 351 -14.97 -3.23 0.08
CA LEU A 351 -15.96 -3.71 -0.89
C LEU A 351 -17.37 -3.77 -0.30
N PRO A 352 -18.40 -3.44 -1.08
CA PRO A 352 -18.43 -3.10 -2.50
C PRO A 352 -18.31 -1.59 -2.81
N GLY A 353 -17.60 -0.83 -2.01
CA GLY A 353 -17.55 0.63 -2.08
C GLY A 353 -18.70 1.27 -1.30
N PRO A 354 -19.15 2.48 -1.65
CA PRO A 354 -20.17 3.20 -0.89
C PRO A 354 -21.60 2.75 -1.21
N TYR A 355 -21.77 1.53 -1.77
CA TYR A 355 -23.05 1.04 -2.29
C TYR A 355 -23.61 -0.08 -1.44
N SER A 356 -24.94 -0.04 -1.22
CA SER A 356 -25.71 -1.03 -0.48
C SER A 356 -26.11 -2.17 -1.41
N ILE A 357 -25.23 -3.18 -1.53
CA ILE A 357 -25.45 -4.35 -2.37
C ILE A 357 -25.67 -5.58 -1.45
N PRO A 358 -26.83 -6.27 -1.56
CA PRO A 358 -27.19 -7.33 -0.61
C PRO A 358 -26.43 -8.64 -0.81
N ASN A 359 -25.83 -8.87 -1.98
CA ASN A 359 -25.10 -10.09 -2.27
C ASN A 359 -23.75 -9.74 -2.90
N VAL A 360 -22.65 -10.02 -2.19
CA VAL A 360 -21.28 -9.68 -2.61
C VAL A 360 -20.35 -10.87 -2.44
N SER A 361 -19.63 -11.19 -3.50
CA SER A 361 -18.54 -12.17 -3.51
C SER A 361 -17.25 -11.51 -3.99
N ALA A 362 -16.13 -11.78 -3.33
CA ALA A 362 -14.83 -11.33 -3.82
C ALA A 362 -13.76 -12.39 -3.59
N ASN A 363 -12.86 -12.51 -4.58
CA ASN A 363 -11.59 -13.21 -4.50
C ASN A 363 -10.48 -12.24 -4.91
N VAL A 364 -9.51 -11.99 -4.04
CA VAL A 364 -8.45 -11.02 -4.29
C VAL A 364 -7.09 -11.65 -4.04
N PHE A 365 -6.29 -11.74 -5.10
CA PHE A 365 -4.98 -12.38 -5.13
C PHE A 365 -3.87 -11.35 -4.96
N CYS A 366 -2.83 -11.72 -4.21
CA CYS A 366 -1.58 -10.98 -4.13
C CYS A 366 -0.53 -11.73 -4.94
N CYS A 367 -0.25 -11.24 -6.15
CA CYS A 367 0.59 -11.94 -7.11
C CYS A 367 2.04 -11.47 -7.03
N ILE A 368 2.98 -12.39 -7.18
CA ILE A 368 4.42 -12.12 -7.17
C ILE A 368 4.91 -12.15 -8.61
N THR A 369 5.60 -11.08 -9.03
CA THR A 369 6.13 -10.91 -10.38
C THR A 369 7.57 -10.38 -10.32
N ASN A 370 8.29 -10.40 -11.45
CA ASN A 370 9.64 -9.83 -11.53
C ASN A 370 9.63 -8.30 -11.71
N ARG A 371 8.65 -7.61 -11.09
CA ARG A 371 8.59 -6.15 -11.01
C ARG A 371 9.16 -5.64 -9.69
N THR A 372 9.40 -4.34 -9.61
CA THR A 372 9.76 -3.64 -8.36
C THR A 372 8.71 -3.93 -7.30
N PRO A 373 9.12 -4.30 -6.07
CA PRO A 373 8.21 -4.61 -4.98
C PRO A 373 7.28 -3.44 -4.64
N ALA A 374 5.99 -3.71 -4.57
CA ALA A 374 4.97 -2.71 -4.34
C ALA A 374 4.67 -2.49 -2.85
N THR A 375 4.28 -1.27 -2.51
CA THR A 375 3.98 -0.88 -1.13
C THR A 375 2.72 -0.02 -1.02
N ALA A 376 2.66 0.73 0.07
CA ALA A 376 1.57 1.66 0.32
C ALA A 376 1.61 2.87 -0.63
N MET A 377 0.44 3.24 -1.11
CA MET A 377 0.20 4.53 -1.73
C MET A 377 -1.14 5.08 -1.25
N ARG A 378 -1.27 6.40 -1.20
CA ARG A 378 -2.47 7.14 -0.79
C ARG A 378 -3.75 6.51 -1.37
N GLY A 379 -4.72 6.18 -0.48
CA GLY A 379 -5.85 5.32 -0.80
C GLY A 379 -5.52 3.82 -0.73
N PHE A 380 -4.66 3.43 0.18
CA PHE A 380 -4.04 2.13 0.40
C PHE A 380 -5.00 0.94 0.21
N GLY A 381 -4.84 0.23 -0.91
CA GLY A 381 -5.66 -0.92 -1.30
C GLY A 381 -7.05 -0.57 -1.86
N VAL A 382 -7.41 0.72 -1.97
CA VAL A 382 -8.80 1.12 -2.28
C VAL A 382 -8.92 1.82 -3.63
N THR A 383 -7.96 2.68 -3.99
CA THR A 383 -8.10 3.58 -5.14
C THR A 383 -8.35 2.88 -6.48
N ALA A 384 -7.66 1.76 -6.75
CA ALA A 384 -7.81 1.05 -8.02
C ALA A 384 -9.13 0.30 -8.10
N VAL A 385 -9.57 -0.31 -6.99
CA VAL A 385 -10.89 -0.95 -6.96
C VAL A 385 -12.01 0.08 -7.04
N ASP A 386 -11.85 1.28 -6.45
CA ASP A 386 -12.83 2.36 -6.59
C ASP A 386 -12.92 2.84 -8.05
N PHE A 387 -11.79 2.97 -8.74
CA PHE A 387 -11.79 3.24 -10.18
C PHE A 387 -12.63 2.20 -10.93
N ALA A 388 -12.40 0.90 -10.66
CA ALA A 388 -13.16 -0.18 -11.30
C ALA A 388 -14.66 -0.12 -10.94
N ILE A 389 -14.99 0.12 -9.65
CA ILE A 389 -16.38 0.24 -9.18
C ILE A 389 -17.07 1.40 -9.86
N GLU A 390 -16.46 2.58 -9.91
CA GLU A 390 -17.10 3.79 -10.44
C GLU A 390 -17.26 3.74 -11.97
N CYS A 391 -16.29 3.18 -12.69
CA CYS A 391 -16.44 2.90 -14.13
C CYS A 391 -17.54 1.87 -14.39
N GLN A 392 -17.68 0.87 -13.53
CA GLN A 392 -18.75 -0.13 -13.63
C GLN A 392 -20.12 0.50 -13.36
N MET A 393 -20.23 1.44 -12.42
CA MET A 393 -21.46 2.20 -12.18
C MET A 393 -21.91 2.97 -13.42
N ASP A 394 -20.98 3.60 -14.15
CA ASP A 394 -21.31 4.30 -15.40
C ASP A 394 -21.79 3.32 -16.49
N ARG A 395 -21.16 2.16 -16.63
CA ARG A 395 -21.63 1.10 -17.55
C ARG A 395 -23.03 0.59 -17.20
N ILE A 396 -23.30 0.41 -15.91
CA ILE A 396 -24.64 0.03 -15.46
C ILE A 396 -25.66 1.11 -15.85
N ALA A 397 -25.33 2.39 -15.60
CA ALA A 397 -26.19 3.51 -15.95
C ALA A 397 -26.55 3.53 -17.46
N GLU A 398 -25.57 3.27 -18.33
CA GLU A 398 -25.77 3.15 -19.77
C GLU A 398 -26.74 2.02 -20.13
N VAL A 399 -26.56 0.83 -19.55
CA VAL A 399 -27.39 -0.36 -19.83
C VAL A 399 -28.82 -0.15 -19.40
N VAL A 400 -29.06 0.37 -18.19
CA VAL A 400 -30.41 0.61 -17.66
C VAL A 400 -30.99 1.96 -18.11
N LYS A 401 -30.23 2.74 -18.91
CA LYS A 401 -30.61 4.07 -19.42
C LYS A 401 -31.01 5.06 -18.31
N MET A 402 -30.27 5.02 -17.21
CA MET A 402 -30.46 5.89 -16.06
C MET A 402 -29.35 6.95 -15.99
N ASN A 403 -29.66 8.12 -15.43
CA ASN A 403 -28.65 9.11 -15.10
C ASN A 403 -27.61 8.52 -14.13
N PRO A 404 -26.30 8.61 -14.42
CA PRO A 404 -25.26 7.99 -13.58
C PRO A 404 -25.22 8.53 -12.15
N ILE A 405 -25.62 9.78 -11.92
CA ILE A 405 -25.73 10.35 -10.56
C ILE A 405 -26.93 9.72 -9.84
N GLU A 406 -28.07 9.59 -10.51
CA GLU A 406 -29.27 8.97 -9.93
C GLU A 406 -29.06 7.49 -9.60
N LEU A 407 -28.33 6.76 -10.46
CA LEU A 407 -27.95 5.37 -10.17
C LEU A 407 -27.13 5.25 -8.87
N ARG A 408 -26.19 6.20 -8.65
CA ARG A 408 -25.39 6.25 -7.42
C ARG A 408 -26.25 6.58 -6.20
N ILE A 409 -27.17 7.55 -6.32
CA ILE A 409 -28.12 7.89 -5.26
C ILE A 409 -29.03 6.71 -4.91
N LEU A 410 -29.54 6.00 -5.92
CA LEU A 410 -30.39 4.81 -5.74
C LEU A 410 -29.71 3.73 -4.91
N ASN A 411 -28.45 3.43 -5.23
CA ASN A 411 -27.71 2.33 -4.64
C ASN A 411 -26.82 2.74 -3.44
N ALA A 412 -26.76 4.02 -3.06
CA ALA A 412 -25.93 4.50 -1.96
C ALA A 412 -26.31 3.86 -0.62
N TYR A 413 -25.31 3.64 0.25
CA TYR A 413 -25.60 3.31 1.65
C TYR A 413 -26.43 4.40 2.32
N ARG A 414 -27.35 3.96 3.17
CA ARG A 414 -28.03 4.76 4.16
C ARG A 414 -27.63 4.35 5.56
N ASP A 415 -27.78 5.25 6.51
CA ASP A 415 -27.47 4.92 7.92
C ASP A 415 -28.31 3.73 8.40
N GLY A 416 -27.60 2.75 8.96
CA GLY A 416 -28.19 1.48 9.40
C GLY A 416 -28.12 0.34 8.38
N ASP A 417 -27.80 0.61 7.11
CA ASP A 417 -27.59 -0.44 6.10
C ASP A 417 -26.45 -1.37 6.54
N MET A 418 -26.62 -2.68 6.30
CA MET A 418 -25.58 -3.67 6.59
C MET A 418 -24.56 -3.67 5.46
N LYS A 419 -23.30 -3.39 5.79
CA LYS A 419 -22.17 -3.50 4.85
C LYS A 419 -21.74 -4.96 4.67
N ALA A 420 -21.11 -5.26 3.53
CA ALA A 420 -20.66 -6.62 3.22
C ALA A 420 -19.67 -7.20 4.26
N HIS A 421 -18.92 -6.36 4.97
CA HIS A 421 -18.05 -6.76 6.09
C HIS A 421 -18.77 -6.78 7.46
N ARG A 422 -20.11 -6.82 7.47
CA ARG A 422 -20.99 -7.03 8.63
C ARG A 422 -20.97 -5.94 9.70
N ARG A 423 -20.70 -4.71 9.32
CA ARG A 423 -20.89 -3.54 10.17
C ARG A 423 -22.00 -2.66 9.58
N LYS A 424 -22.80 -2.06 10.44
CA LYS A 424 -23.81 -1.09 10.01
C LYS A 424 -23.15 0.19 9.49
N ALA A 425 -23.70 0.72 8.42
CA ALA A 425 -23.32 2.04 7.91
C ALA A 425 -23.73 3.12 8.92
N LYS A 426 -22.88 4.12 9.10
CA LYS A 426 -23.12 5.28 9.95
C LYS A 426 -22.51 6.51 9.32
N ASN A 427 -23.14 7.64 9.52
CA ASN A 427 -22.67 8.95 9.03
C ASN A 427 -22.43 8.94 7.51
N THR A 428 -23.30 8.27 6.77
CA THR A 428 -23.24 8.21 5.31
C THR A 428 -23.69 9.53 4.71
N ALA A 429 -23.07 9.96 3.61
CA ALA A 429 -23.37 11.23 2.96
C ALA A 429 -23.20 11.20 1.43
N LEU A 430 -23.12 10.02 0.80
CA LEU A 430 -22.92 9.92 -0.64
C LEU A 430 -24.10 10.58 -1.40
N ILE A 431 -25.32 10.38 -0.94
CA ILE A 431 -26.53 10.95 -1.55
C ILE A 431 -26.41 12.47 -1.58
N GLU A 432 -26.15 13.09 -0.45
CA GLU A 432 -26.02 14.54 -0.30
C GLU A 432 -24.84 15.07 -1.13
N CYS A 433 -23.71 14.36 -1.17
CA CYS A 433 -22.57 14.71 -2.03
C CYS A 433 -22.94 14.69 -3.51
N CYS A 434 -23.66 13.67 -3.97
CA CYS A 434 -24.14 13.58 -5.34
C CYS A 434 -25.10 14.73 -5.69
N GLN A 435 -26.04 15.05 -4.81
CA GLN A 435 -26.99 16.16 -5.00
C GLN A 435 -26.28 17.52 -5.08
N VAL A 436 -25.30 17.76 -4.17
CA VAL A 436 -24.50 19.00 -4.20
C VAL A 436 -23.67 19.10 -5.46
N ALA A 437 -23.03 18.00 -5.88
CA ALA A 437 -22.22 17.95 -7.09
C ALA A 437 -23.09 18.23 -8.34
N ALA A 438 -24.25 17.59 -8.44
CA ALA A 438 -25.22 17.82 -9.52
C ALA A 438 -25.65 19.29 -9.58
N GLY A 439 -26.01 19.88 -8.43
CA GLY A 439 -26.42 21.30 -8.35
C GLY A 439 -25.29 22.25 -8.77
N LYS A 440 -24.06 22.05 -8.29
CA LYS A 440 -22.91 22.87 -8.68
C LYS A 440 -22.51 22.68 -10.14
N GLY A 441 -22.57 21.45 -10.65
CA GLY A 441 -22.28 21.11 -12.03
C GLY A 441 -23.41 21.44 -13.00
N LYS A 442 -24.56 21.90 -12.50
CA LYS A 442 -25.81 22.10 -13.28
C LYS A 442 -26.22 20.84 -14.03
N TRP A 443 -25.97 19.68 -13.45
CA TRP A 443 -26.37 18.40 -14.00
C TRP A 443 -27.81 18.10 -13.58
N PRO A 444 -28.74 17.84 -14.50
CA PRO A 444 -30.12 17.58 -14.13
C PRO A 444 -30.28 16.26 -13.40
N ILE A 445 -31.02 16.27 -12.31
CA ILE A 445 -31.50 15.08 -11.59
C ILE A 445 -33.00 15.22 -11.35
N SER A 446 -33.69 14.07 -11.23
CA SER A 446 -35.15 14.04 -10.96
C SER A 446 -35.48 14.61 -9.58
N SER A 447 -36.75 15.01 -9.41
CA SER A 447 -37.27 15.45 -8.11
C SER A 447 -37.19 14.33 -7.05
N GLU A 448 -37.39 13.09 -7.48
CA GLU A 448 -37.27 11.92 -6.61
C GLU A 448 -35.82 11.72 -6.11
N ALA A 449 -34.84 11.84 -7.00
CA ALA A 449 -33.42 11.74 -6.61
C ALA A 449 -33.01 12.93 -5.72
N ALA A 450 -33.54 14.12 -5.98
CA ALA A 450 -33.28 15.31 -5.17
C ALA A 450 -33.90 15.22 -3.75
N ALA A 451 -34.96 14.44 -3.58
CA ALA A 451 -35.63 14.22 -2.29
C ALA A 451 -35.04 13.10 -1.44
N GLN A 452 -34.11 12.30 -1.98
CA GLN A 452 -33.46 11.21 -1.24
C GLN A 452 -32.54 11.74 -0.14
N SER A 453 -32.34 10.94 0.91
CA SER A 453 -31.44 11.26 2.02
C SER A 453 -30.70 10.03 2.52
N SER A 454 -29.50 10.23 3.03
CA SER A 454 -28.70 9.18 3.69
C SER A 454 -29.25 8.81 5.07
N LEU A 455 -30.19 9.57 5.65
CA LEU A 455 -30.80 9.22 6.94
C LEU A 455 -31.82 8.10 6.83
N ILE A 456 -31.92 7.30 7.87
CA ILE A 456 -33.02 6.34 8.07
C ILE A 456 -34.32 7.12 8.29
N GLY A 457 -35.36 6.82 7.51
CA GLY A 457 -36.68 7.45 7.64
C GLY A 457 -37.05 8.44 6.55
N GLY A 458 -36.17 8.74 5.60
CA GLY A 458 -36.48 9.55 4.42
C GLY A 458 -37.12 8.75 3.29
N GLY A 459 -38.33 8.16 3.50
CA GLY A 459 -39.20 7.65 2.42
C GLY A 459 -38.59 6.65 1.44
N THR A 460 -37.66 5.82 1.86
CA THR A 460 -37.01 4.80 1.01
C THR A 460 -37.92 3.59 0.82
N PRO A 461 -37.94 2.99 -0.38
CA PRO A 461 -38.56 1.68 -0.58
C PRO A 461 -38.00 0.68 0.44
N GLU A 462 -38.87 -0.17 0.95
CA GLU A 462 -38.54 -1.24 1.89
C GLU A 462 -37.39 -2.09 1.33
N ARG A 463 -36.17 -1.83 1.81
CA ARG A 463 -35.02 -2.63 1.39
C ARG A 463 -35.11 -3.98 2.07
N VAL A 464 -35.03 -5.01 1.27
CA VAL A 464 -35.04 -6.40 1.74
C VAL A 464 -34.05 -6.53 2.90
N ALA A 465 -34.57 -6.94 4.07
CA ALA A 465 -33.74 -7.22 5.23
C ALA A 465 -32.69 -8.28 4.84
N ILE A 466 -31.43 -7.92 4.93
CA ILE A 466 -30.33 -8.84 4.61
C ILE A 466 -30.19 -9.79 5.79
N PRO A 467 -30.34 -11.10 5.59
CA PRO A 467 -30.18 -12.08 6.66
C PRO A 467 -28.78 -11.94 7.29
N GLU A 468 -28.71 -11.99 8.59
CA GLU A 468 -27.44 -12.01 9.32
C GLU A 468 -26.81 -13.41 9.14
N THR A 469 -26.04 -13.60 8.06
CA THR A 469 -25.34 -14.86 7.79
C THR A 469 -24.00 -14.87 8.49
N VAL A 470 -23.72 -15.93 9.23
CA VAL A 470 -22.42 -16.18 9.86
C VAL A 470 -21.61 -17.09 8.96
N ILE A 471 -20.43 -16.65 8.56
CA ILE A 471 -19.46 -17.53 7.91
C ILE A 471 -18.54 -18.08 9.00
N ASP A 472 -18.44 -19.42 9.08
CA ASP A 472 -17.47 -20.09 9.94
C ASP A 472 -16.03 -19.93 9.39
N ASN A 473 -15.05 -20.35 10.20
CA ASN A 473 -13.63 -20.27 9.82
C ASN A 473 -13.26 -21.15 8.61
N GLU A 474 -14.19 -21.93 8.08
CA GLU A 474 -14.03 -22.78 6.90
C GLU A 474 -14.74 -22.21 5.66
N GLY A 475 -15.34 -20.99 5.78
CA GLY A 475 -16.03 -20.32 4.67
C GLY A 475 -17.44 -20.85 4.41
N ARG A 476 -18.05 -21.59 5.35
CA ARG A 476 -19.43 -22.08 5.23
C ARG A 476 -20.41 -21.04 5.77
N ILE A 477 -21.51 -20.86 5.05
CA ILE A 477 -22.63 -20.01 5.46
C ILE A 477 -23.53 -20.81 6.40
N GLY A 478 -23.69 -20.35 7.64
CA GLY A 478 -24.60 -20.94 8.61
C GLY A 478 -25.51 -19.89 9.25
N GLU A 479 -26.72 -20.28 9.63
CA GLU A 479 -27.61 -19.43 10.42
C GLU A 479 -27.13 -19.37 11.88
N ARG A 480 -27.07 -18.16 12.45
CA ARG A 480 -26.79 -17.96 13.88
C ARG A 480 -27.97 -18.51 14.69
N ARG A 481 -27.80 -19.62 15.38
CA ARG A 481 -28.75 -20.03 16.42
C ARG A 481 -28.75 -18.94 17.49
N ALA A 482 -29.93 -18.40 17.78
CA ALA A 482 -30.14 -17.43 18.85
C ALA A 482 -29.65 -18.01 20.18
N GLY A 483 -28.44 -17.69 20.56
CA GLY A 483 -27.85 -18.02 21.85
C GLY A 483 -28.31 -17.00 22.89
N LYS A 484 -28.79 -17.47 24.03
CA LYS A 484 -29.26 -16.70 25.17
C LYS A 484 -28.27 -15.58 25.50
N THR A 485 -28.77 -14.34 25.50
CA THR A 485 -28.07 -13.16 26.04
C THR A 485 -27.82 -13.34 27.53
N ALA A 486 -26.56 -13.52 27.92
CA ALA A 486 -26.16 -13.32 29.30
C ALA A 486 -26.09 -11.81 29.56
N SER A 487 -26.96 -11.29 30.41
CA SER A 487 -26.95 -9.92 30.89
C SER A 487 -25.72 -9.71 31.79
N ALA A 488 -24.73 -8.98 31.30
CA ALA A 488 -23.65 -8.48 32.15
C ALA A 488 -24.01 -7.06 32.59
N SER A 489 -24.21 -6.88 33.90
CA SER A 489 -24.38 -5.58 34.53
C SER A 489 -23.08 -4.78 34.51
N PRO A 490 -23.10 -3.45 34.34
CA PRO A 490 -21.88 -2.64 34.33
C PRO A 490 -21.26 -2.53 35.71
N PRO A 491 -19.92 -2.48 35.84
CA PRO A 491 -19.27 -2.30 37.15
C PRO A 491 -19.39 -0.86 37.62
N THR A 492 -19.81 -0.72 38.89
CA THR A 492 -19.87 0.53 39.65
C THR A 492 -18.48 1.12 39.90
N ARG A 493 -18.32 2.40 39.58
CA ARG A 493 -17.13 3.19 39.94
C ARG A 493 -17.04 3.39 41.45
N GLY A 494 -15.99 2.89 42.07
CA GLY A 494 -15.60 3.23 43.45
C GLY A 494 -14.54 4.33 43.41
N ALA A 495 -14.83 5.42 44.09
CA ALA A 495 -13.89 6.51 44.35
C ALA A 495 -12.86 6.10 45.40
N GLY A 496 -11.57 6.15 45.09
CA GLY A 496 -10.46 5.90 46.03
C GLY A 496 -9.43 7.02 45.99
N ARG A 497 -9.18 7.59 47.17
CA ARG A 497 -8.30 8.72 47.49
C ARG A 497 -6.83 8.48 47.12
N VAL A 498 -6.19 9.57 46.69
CA VAL A 498 -4.75 9.72 46.51
C VAL A 498 -4.03 9.76 47.85
N ALA A 499 -2.98 8.97 48.02
CA ALA A 499 -1.94 9.16 49.05
C ALA A 499 -0.57 9.17 48.34
N ALA A 500 0.22 10.19 48.70
CA ALA A 500 1.59 10.40 48.22
C ALA A 500 2.58 9.48 48.91
N GLY A 501 3.59 9.00 48.21
CA GLY A 501 4.74 8.31 48.84
C GLY A 501 5.71 7.64 47.91
N THR A 502 6.88 8.25 47.72
CA THR A 502 8.24 7.72 47.59
C THR A 502 8.69 6.92 46.37
N HIS A 503 9.84 7.35 45.88
CA HIS A 503 10.72 6.85 44.84
C HIS A 503 10.82 5.31 44.68
N GLY A 504 10.69 4.84 43.46
CA GLY A 504 11.02 3.46 43.04
C GLY A 504 11.05 3.35 41.52
N GLU A 505 12.12 2.83 41.05
CA GLU A 505 12.58 2.49 39.70
C GLU A 505 11.53 2.44 38.57
N ALA A 506 11.83 3.16 37.49
CA ALA A 506 11.05 3.19 36.25
C ALA A 506 11.15 1.84 35.52
N LYS A 507 10.11 1.04 35.59
CA LYS A 507 9.85 -0.04 34.60
C LYS A 507 9.31 0.61 33.32
N VAL A 508 10.01 0.37 32.22
CA VAL A 508 9.58 0.78 30.89
C VAL A 508 8.22 0.14 30.58
N ALA A 509 7.21 0.97 30.41
CA ALA A 509 5.87 0.54 30.04
C ALA A 509 5.88 0.05 28.57
N ALA A 510 5.20 -1.06 28.31
CA ALA A 510 4.91 -1.55 26.97
C ALA A 510 4.07 -0.54 26.20
N PRO A 511 4.19 -0.47 24.86
CA PRO A 511 3.46 0.49 24.04
C PRO A 511 1.96 0.30 24.17
N VAL A 512 1.24 1.40 24.37
CA VAL A 512 -0.22 1.45 24.43
C VAL A 512 -0.77 1.04 23.06
N GLN A 513 -1.48 -0.06 23.02
CA GLN A 513 -2.21 -0.51 21.83
C GLN A 513 -3.46 0.36 21.65
N ASN A 514 -3.66 0.86 20.44
CA ASN A 514 -4.87 1.57 20.06
C ASN A 514 -6.07 0.59 20.05
N PRO A 515 -7.13 0.80 20.84
CA PRO A 515 -8.25 -0.13 20.95
C PRO A 515 -9.04 -0.35 19.65
N ASP A 516 -8.90 0.51 18.64
CA ASP A 516 -9.54 0.37 17.33
C ASP A 516 -8.79 -0.53 16.33
N MET A 517 -7.62 -1.07 16.71
CA MET A 517 -6.84 -2.03 15.92
C MET A 517 -6.79 -3.44 16.54
N GLN A 518 -7.71 -3.78 17.42
CA GLN A 518 -7.85 -5.17 17.85
C GLN A 518 -8.43 -6.02 16.70
N ILE A 519 -7.57 -6.43 15.80
CA ILE A 519 -7.69 -7.71 15.12
C ILE A 519 -7.48 -8.74 16.22
N ASP A 520 -8.43 -9.66 16.37
CA ASP A 520 -8.55 -10.69 17.39
C ASP A 520 -7.22 -11.48 17.56
N ALA A 521 -6.23 -10.87 18.21
CA ALA A 521 -4.90 -11.45 18.45
C ALA A 521 -4.95 -12.59 19.47
N ASP A 522 -6.03 -12.66 20.27
CA ASP A 522 -6.22 -13.70 21.28
C ASP A 522 -6.56 -15.08 20.67
N ARG A 523 -6.88 -15.15 19.36
CA ARG A 523 -7.08 -16.42 18.66
C ARG A 523 -5.82 -17.02 18.03
N ILE A 524 -4.74 -16.27 17.91
CA ILE A 524 -3.49 -16.75 17.31
C ILE A 524 -2.55 -17.36 18.35
N GLY A 525 -2.70 -17.04 19.63
CA GLY A 525 -1.78 -17.43 20.71
C GLY A 525 -1.88 -18.87 21.24
N HIS A 526 -2.88 -19.67 20.88
CA HIS A 526 -3.16 -20.94 21.57
C HIS A 526 -2.76 -22.22 20.84
N LYS A 527 -1.89 -22.19 19.81
CA LYS A 527 -1.39 -23.43 19.17
C LYS A 527 0.11 -23.43 18.90
N MET A 528 0.96 -23.06 19.85
CA MET A 528 2.38 -23.43 19.81
C MET A 528 2.89 -23.90 21.18
N GLY A 529 2.40 -25.09 21.56
CA GLY A 529 2.98 -25.91 22.61
C GLY A 529 3.52 -27.19 21.98
N ALA A 530 4.60 -27.14 21.23
CA ALA A 530 5.31 -28.33 20.78
C ALA A 530 6.54 -28.56 21.65
N LYS A 531 6.46 -29.59 22.51
CA LYS A 531 7.60 -30.16 23.22
C LYS A 531 8.57 -30.75 22.19
N VAL A 532 9.83 -30.32 22.26
CA VAL A 532 10.93 -31.01 21.61
C VAL A 532 11.22 -32.27 22.43
N VAL A 533 10.98 -33.43 21.84
CA VAL A 533 11.49 -34.74 22.34
C VAL A 533 12.45 -35.24 21.29
N ALA A 534 13.71 -35.41 21.70
CA ALA A 534 14.75 -36.05 20.91
C ALA A 534 14.43 -37.55 20.77
N ALA A 535 14.41 -38.06 19.52
CA ALA A 535 14.34 -39.49 19.25
C ALA A 535 15.66 -39.99 18.65
N GLN A 536 16.22 -41.02 19.26
CA GLN A 536 17.31 -41.86 18.70
C GLN A 536 16.73 -42.93 17.76
N PRO A 537 17.52 -43.49 16.84
CA PRO A 537 17.05 -44.35 15.77
C PRO A 537 17.04 -45.83 16.14
N SER A 538 16.02 -46.56 15.70
CA SER A 538 16.09 -48.03 15.53
C SER A 538 15.27 -48.42 14.28
N GLY A 539 15.93 -49.29 13.47
CA GLY A 539 15.53 -49.64 12.12
C GLY A 539 14.39 -50.64 12.00
N SER A 540 13.88 -50.72 10.83
CA SER A 540 13.72 -51.88 9.94
C SER A 540 12.76 -51.56 8.81
N ALA A 541 13.09 -52.02 7.63
CA ALA A 541 12.47 -51.78 6.36
C ALA A 541 11.11 -52.49 6.18
N SER A 542 10.18 -51.83 5.53
CA SER A 542 9.20 -52.50 4.64
C SER A 542 8.71 -51.52 3.57
N ALA A 543 8.51 -52.03 2.36
CA ALA A 543 8.39 -51.38 1.08
C ALA A 543 7.15 -50.43 0.90
N PRO A 544 7.22 -49.50 -0.07
CA PRO A 544 6.23 -48.44 -0.22
C PRO A 544 5.03 -48.89 -1.03
N THR A 545 3.84 -48.58 -0.54
CA THR A 545 2.61 -48.61 -1.28
C THR A 545 2.45 -47.25 -2.02
N ALA A 546 2.15 -47.31 -3.31
CA ALA A 546 2.03 -46.16 -4.20
C ALA A 546 0.92 -45.19 -3.79
N PRO A 547 1.10 -43.87 -4.00
CA PRO A 547 0.05 -42.89 -3.73
C PRO A 547 -1.01 -42.91 -4.84
N ILE A 548 -2.28 -42.93 -4.43
CA ILE A 548 -3.44 -42.75 -5.30
C ILE A 548 -3.45 -41.31 -5.80
N VAL A 549 -3.17 -41.13 -7.09
CA VAL A 549 -3.35 -39.87 -7.80
C VAL A 549 -4.84 -39.65 -8.01
N ARG A 550 -5.45 -38.71 -7.30
CA ARG A 550 -6.75 -38.15 -7.67
C ARG A 550 -6.52 -37.06 -8.70
N THR A 551 -6.78 -37.37 -9.96
CA THR A 551 -6.93 -36.40 -11.05
C THR A 551 -8.14 -35.52 -10.78
N VAL A 552 -7.91 -34.25 -10.53
CA VAL A 552 -8.94 -33.21 -10.56
C VAL A 552 -9.02 -32.74 -12.02
N THR A 553 -10.12 -33.05 -12.68
CA THR A 553 -10.43 -32.59 -14.04
C THR A 553 -10.71 -31.09 -13.99
N PRO A 554 -10.04 -30.25 -14.81
CA PRO A 554 -10.41 -28.84 -14.91
C PRO A 554 -11.77 -28.71 -15.62
N PRO A 555 -12.57 -27.65 -15.33
CA PRO A 555 -13.83 -27.41 -16.00
C PRO A 555 -13.57 -27.10 -17.49
N GLN A 556 -14.31 -27.79 -18.34
CA GLN A 556 -14.31 -27.61 -19.79
C GLN A 556 -14.73 -26.17 -20.13
N ILE A 557 -13.85 -25.45 -20.84
CA ILE A 557 -14.16 -24.21 -21.53
C ILE A 557 -14.99 -24.57 -22.74
N TYR A 558 -16.16 -23.97 -22.87
CA TYR A 558 -17.09 -24.15 -23.98
C TYR A 558 -16.42 -23.79 -25.31
N ALA A 559 -16.66 -24.67 -26.30
CA ALA A 559 -16.20 -24.51 -27.67
C ALA A 559 -16.83 -23.29 -28.35
N GLU A 560 -16.03 -22.64 -29.17
CA GLU A 560 -16.38 -21.53 -30.04
C GLU A 560 -17.55 -21.87 -30.98
N GLU A 561 -18.59 -21.02 -30.95
CA GLU A 561 -19.43 -20.83 -32.13
C GLU A 561 -18.91 -19.61 -32.92
N THR A 562 -18.50 -19.90 -34.13
CA THR A 562 -18.02 -18.92 -35.12
C THR A 562 -19.17 -18.00 -35.54
N SER A 563 -18.99 -16.69 -35.33
CA SER A 563 -19.78 -15.64 -36.01
C SER A 563 -18.85 -14.65 -36.76
N PRO A 564 -19.32 -14.00 -37.81
CA PRO A 564 -18.49 -13.62 -38.93
C PRO A 564 -17.64 -12.37 -38.71
N VAL A 565 -16.47 -12.39 -39.29
CA VAL A 565 -15.48 -11.32 -39.40
C VAL A 565 -16.12 -10.03 -39.93
N VAL A 566 -16.17 -9.00 -39.10
CA VAL A 566 -16.37 -7.62 -39.53
C VAL A 566 -14.98 -7.00 -39.72
N THR A 567 -14.66 -6.69 -40.94
CA THR A 567 -13.42 -6.03 -41.37
C THR A 567 -13.30 -4.65 -40.69
N SER A 568 -12.20 -4.46 -39.97
CA SER A 568 -11.83 -3.18 -39.36
C SER A 568 -11.47 -2.15 -40.44
N ALA A 569 -12.23 -1.08 -40.54
CA ALA A 569 -11.83 0.12 -41.27
C ALA A 569 -10.69 0.81 -40.48
N LYS A 570 -9.55 0.99 -41.16
CA LYS A 570 -8.42 1.78 -40.67
C LYS A 570 -8.86 3.25 -40.54
N VAL A 571 -8.97 3.75 -39.33
CA VAL A 571 -9.07 5.19 -39.04
C VAL A 571 -7.65 5.76 -39.07
N ALA A 572 -7.38 6.66 -40.01
CA ALA A 572 -6.14 7.41 -40.09
C ALA A 572 -6.03 8.41 -38.93
N PRO A 573 -4.81 8.66 -38.39
CA PRO A 573 -4.63 9.64 -37.32
C PRO A 573 -4.94 11.06 -37.82
N PRO A 574 -5.44 11.97 -36.95
CA PRO A 574 -5.74 13.34 -37.33
C PRO A 574 -4.46 14.12 -37.67
N VAL A 575 -4.47 14.76 -38.83
CA VAL A 575 -3.42 15.66 -39.29
C VAL A 575 -3.51 16.95 -38.48
N LEU A 576 -2.45 17.28 -37.75
CA LEU A 576 -2.29 18.59 -37.10
C LEU A 576 -2.04 19.66 -38.18
N PRO A 577 -2.65 20.85 -38.10
CA PRO A 577 -2.37 21.94 -39.04
C PRO A 577 -0.96 22.49 -38.84
N ALA A 578 -0.30 22.76 -39.95
CA ALA A 578 1.06 23.33 -40.02
C ALA A 578 1.11 24.70 -39.33
N SER A 579 2.12 24.89 -38.49
CA SER A 579 2.45 26.14 -37.83
C SER A 579 2.85 27.23 -38.85
N ALA A 580 2.21 28.37 -38.77
CA ALA A 580 2.62 29.58 -39.47
C ALA A 580 3.95 30.15 -38.90
N PRO A 581 4.76 30.83 -39.71
CA PRO A 581 6.06 31.34 -39.29
C PRO A 581 5.93 32.52 -38.30
N SER A 582 6.70 32.49 -37.23
CA SER A 582 6.79 33.52 -36.22
C SER A 582 7.62 34.71 -36.72
N GLU A 583 7.03 35.91 -36.79
CA GLU A 583 7.75 37.15 -36.94
C GLU A 583 8.43 37.59 -35.63
N PRO A 584 9.58 38.29 -35.67
CA PRO A 584 10.29 38.68 -34.46
C PRO A 584 9.69 39.95 -33.85
N PHE A 585 9.20 39.86 -32.62
CA PHE A 585 8.79 41.01 -31.82
C PHE A 585 10.02 41.69 -31.20
N SER A 586 10.44 42.80 -31.80
CA SER A 586 11.30 43.79 -31.17
C SER A 586 10.45 44.84 -30.46
N ARG A 587 10.41 44.83 -29.14
CA ARG A 587 10.05 46.01 -28.33
C ARG A 587 10.91 46.07 -27.08
N GLY A 588 11.74 47.11 -27.05
CA GLY A 588 12.58 47.45 -25.93
C GLY A 588 11.79 47.84 -24.69
N VAL A 589 12.19 47.30 -23.57
CA VAL A 589 11.78 47.79 -22.24
C VAL A 589 12.95 48.52 -21.63
N LYS A 590 12.75 49.82 -21.41
CA LYS A 590 13.66 50.73 -20.71
C LYS A 590 13.83 50.26 -19.26
N ARG A 591 15.08 50.12 -18.81
CA ARG A 591 15.45 50.00 -17.41
C ARG A 591 15.33 51.37 -16.72
N PRO A 592 14.74 51.45 -15.50
CA PRO A 592 14.92 52.63 -14.65
C PRO A 592 16.25 52.53 -13.88
N GLY A 593 16.85 53.69 -13.69
CA GLY A 593 18.20 53.88 -13.25
C GLY A 593 18.54 53.50 -11.82
N SER A 594 19.79 53.22 -11.67
CA SER A 594 20.53 53.10 -10.44
C SER A 594 20.57 54.40 -9.64
N SER A 595 20.37 54.31 -8.34
CA SER A 595 20.80 55.33 -7.38
C SER A 595 21.49 54.66 -6.20
N PRO A 596 22.60 55.17 -5.71
CA PRO A 596 23.47 54.51 -4.77
C PRO A 596 23.14 54.90 -3.32
N PHE A 597 23.21 53.93 -2.39
CA PHE A 597 23.40 54.23 -0.97
C PHE A 597 24.64 53.51 -0.47
N THR A 598 25.63 54.34 -0.22
CA THR A 598 26.86 54.02 0.50
C THR A 598 26.65 54.12 2.01
N SER A 599 27.38 53.27 2.70
CA SER A 599 28.03 53.43 4.01
C SER A 599 27.22 53.25 5.30
N GLY A 600 27.79 52.41 6.16
CA GLY A 600 27.55 52.47 7.59
C GLY A 600 27.91 51.18 8.35
N ILE A 601 29.21 50.83 8.37
CA ILE A 601 29.78 49.88 9.33
C ILE A 601 29.72 50.49 10.72
N ARG A 602 29.27 49.77 11.76
CA ARG A 602 29.96 49.67 13.05
C ARG A 602 29.55 48.42 13.83
N ARG A 603 30.59 47.70 14.25
CA ARG A 603 30.61 46.61 15.23
C ARG A 603 30.13 47.08 16.60
N ARG A 604 29.34 46.24 17.27
CA ARG A 604 29.62 45.78 18.64
C ARG A 604 28.94 44.42 18.83
#